data_9f968320fbe87b305ae14f0b65a2bb52
#
_entry.id   9f968320fbe87b305ae14f0b65a2bb52
#
_cell.length_a   1.000
_cell.length_b   1.000
_cell.length_c   1.000
_cell.angle_alpha   90.00
_cell.angle_beta   90.00
_cell.angle_gamma   90.00
#
_symmetry.space_group_name_H-M   'P 1'
#
loop_
_entity.id
_entity.type
_entity.pdbx_description
1 polymer ?
#
loop_
_entity_poly.entity_id
_entity_poly.type
_entity_poly.pdbx_seq_one_letter_code
_entity_poly.pdbx_strand_id
1 'polypeptide(L)'
;MSTPAMYSGQEIKTFIPQREPMMMVDKLYSANETSVETGLTIAANNIFVDGKLFSESGMIEHIAQSAACFAGYNDWINKRPIVLGYIAEIKKFALEKPAHVGDELKSSLTVVSNAMNITLMNAETTINGQLAASCKIKIFMEKR
;
A
#
# COMPACT_ATOMS: atom_id res chain seq x y z
N MET A 1 -17.09 -5.21 13.43
CA MET A 1 -16.29 -4.05 13.84
C MET A 1 -14.96 -4.06 13.09
N SER A 2 -14.58 -2.91 12.61
CA SER A 2 -13.29 -2.78 11.96
C SER A 2 -12.17 -2.75 12.99
N THR A 3 -11.02 -3.35 12.67
CA THR A 3 -9.83 -3.28 13.51
C THR A 3 -9.30 -1.84 13.50
N PRO A 4 -8.97 -1.26 14.66
CA PRO A 4 -8.37 0.07 14.69
C PRO A 4 -7.01 0.07 14.00
N ALA A 5 -6.67 1.14 13.31
CA ALA A 5 -5.35 1.30 12.72
C ALA A 5 -4.31 1.54 13.81
N MET A 6 -3.12 0.95 13.67
CA MET A 6 -1.98 1.24 14.54
C MET A 6 -1.49 2.67 14.33
N TYR A 7 -1.46 3.09 13.07
CA TYR A 7 -1.04 4.44 12.67
C TYR A 7 -2.00 4.96 11.61
N SER A 8 -2.24 6.26 11.60
CA SER A 8 -3.16 6.87 10.63
C SER A 8 -2.79 8.32 10.34
N GLY A 9 -3.32 8.83 9.24
CA GLY A 9 -3.16 10.22 8.85
C GLY A 9 -1.70 10.61 8.67
N GLN A 10 -1.29 11.68 9.34
CA GLN A 10 0.06 12.21 9.22
C GLN A 10 1.14 11.28 9.74
N GLU A 11 0.79 10.34 10.61
CA GLU A 11 1.73 9.36 11.14
C GLU A 11 2.31 8.45 10.05
N ILE A 12 1.55 8.22 8.97
CA ILE A 12 2.00 7.38 7.85
C ILE A 12 3.25 7.96 7.19
N LYS A 13 3.45 9.27 7.26
CA LYS A 13 4.62 9.93 6.68
C LYS A 13 5.94 9.45 7.30
N THR A 14 5.88 8.83 8.47
CA THR A 14 7.06 8.22 9.09
C THR A 14 7.62 7.09 8.23
N PHE A 15 6.76 6.38 7.50
CA PHE A 15 7.12 5.14 6.82
C PHE A 15 7.26 5.25 5.31
N ILE A 16 6.67 6.28 4.69
CA ILE A 16 6.69 6.44 3.24
C ILE A 16 7.22 7.82 2.86
N PRO A 17 7.88 7.95 1.69
CA PRO A 17 8.38 9.25 1.23
C PRO A 17 7.32 10.09 0.53
N GLN A 18 6.25 9.49 0.04
CA GLN A 18 5.20 10.22 -0.67
C GLN A 18 4.50 11.22 0.25
N ARG A 19 4.04 12.32 -0.33
CA ARG A 19 3.34 13.39 0.39
C ARG A 19 2.09 13.79 -0.39
N GLU A 20 1.19 14.51 0.28
CA GLU A 20 0.00 15.03 -0.39
C GLU A 20 0.42 15.89 -1.60
N PRO A 21 -0.32 15.84 -2.69
CA PRO A 21 -1.56 15.08 -2.92
C PRO A 21 -1.36 13.65 -3.43
N MET A 22 -0.12 13.17 -3.55
CA MET A 22 0.20 11.84 -4.07
C MET A 22 0.03 10.72 -3.06
N MET A 23 -0.11 11.05 -1.78
CA MET A 23 -0.19 10.05 -0.72
C MET A 23 -1.47 9.23 -0.83
N MET A 24 -1.32 7.91 -1.02
CA MET A 24 -2.44 6.98 -1.23
C MET A 24 -2.56 5.92 -0.14
N VAL A 25 -1.96 6.15 1.02
CA VAL A 25 -2.14 5.31 2.22
C VAL A 25 -2.40 6.25 3.38
N ASP A 26 -3.47 6.03 4.12
CA ASP A 26 -3.78 6.83 5.30
C ASP A 26 -3.93 6.01 6.58
N LYS A 27 -3.76 4.66 6.48
CA LYS A 27 -3.84 3.77 7.63
C LYS A 27 -2.84 2.64 7.50
N LEU A 28 -2.24 2.28 8.63
CA LEU A 28 -1.45 1.07 8.77
C LEU A 28 -2.11 0.26 9.88
N TYR A 29 -2.72 -0.86 9.52
CA TYR A 29 -3.43 -1.69 10.49
C TYR A 29 -2.49 -2.64 11.21
N SER A 30 -1.61 -3.30 10.47
CA SER A 30 -0.66 -4.26 11.04
C SER A 30 0.52 -4.44 10.09
N ALA A 31 1.65 -4.84 10.65
CA ALA A 31 2.82 -5.17 9.87
C ALA A 31 3.73 -6.09 10.67
N ASN A 32 4.41 -6.98 9.98
CA ASN A 32 5.46 -7.82 10.53
C ASN A 32 6.51 -8.05 9.44
N GLU A 33 7.40 -9.02 9.63
CA GLU A 33 8.50 -9.24 8.69
C GLU A 33 8.06 -9.77 7.33
N THR A 34 6.84 -10.31 7.22
CA THR A 34 6.37 -10.98 6.01
C THR A 34 5.07 -10.43 5.45
N SER A 35 4.42 -9.50 6.15
CA SER A 35 3.13 -8.98 5.68
C SER A 35 2.81 -7.60 6.21
N VAL A 36 1.89 -6.93 5.55
CA VAL A 36 1.39 -5.62 5.96
C VAL A 36 -0.08 -5.51 5.59
N GLU A 37 -0.86 -4.83 6.43
CA GLU A 37 -2.23 -4.43 6.10
C GLU A 37 -2.34 -2.92 6.19
N THR A 38 -2.80 -2.31 5.12
CA THR A 38 -2.93 -0.85 5.00
C THR A 38 -4.35 -0.46 4.60
N GLY A 39 -4.62 0.81 4.61
CA GLY A 39 -5.91 1.33 4.18
C GLY A 39 -5.83 2.71 3.55
N LEU A 40 -6.91 3.06 2.87
CA LEU A 40 -7.11 4.38 2.31
C LEU A 40 -8.61 4.67 2.22
N THR A 41 -9.05 5.79 2.78
CA THR A 41 -10.39 6.32 2.52
C THR A 41 -10.31 7.24 1.32
N ILE A 42 -11.11 6.98 0.29
CA ILE A 42 -11.07 7.75 -0.96
C ILE A 42 -11.85 9.04 -0.78
N ALA A 43 -11.12 10.16 -0.71
CA ALA A 43 -11.73 11.49 -0.56
C ALA A 43 -12.17 12.03 -1.91
N ALA A 44 -13.17 12.91 -1.90
CA ALA A 44 -13.71 13.52 -3.13
C ALA A 44 -12.66 14.33 -3.91
N ASN A 45 -11.68 14.90 -3.20
CA ASN A 45 -10.63 15.71 -3.80
C ASN A 45 -9.35 14.91 -4.11
N ASN A 46 -9.41 13.58 -4.01
CA ASN A 46 -8.25 12.74 -4.33
C ASN A 46 -7.88 12.92 -5.81
N ILE A 47 -6.58 13.10 -6.09
CA ILE A 47 -6.12 13.42 -7.44
C ILE A 47 -6.36 12.28 -8.45
N PHE A 48 -6.57 11.06 -7.98
CA PHE A 48 -6.86 9.91 -8.83
C PHE A 48 -8.35 9.66 -9.04
N VAL A 49 -9.20 10.56 -8.51
CA VAL A 49 -10.65 10.47 -8.68
C VAL A 49 -11.07 11.24 -9.94
N ASP A 50 -11.87 10.60 -10.79
CA ASP A 50 -12.51 11.21 -11.94
C ASP A 50 -14.03 11.08 -11.72
N GLY A 51 -14.70 12.20 -11.52
CA GLY A 51 -16.08 12.20 -11.07
C GLY A 51 -16.19 11.61 -9.68
N LYS A 52 -16.74 10.41 -9.58
CA LYS A 52 -16.83 9.68 -8.31
C LYS A 52 -16.00 8.40 -8.33
N LEU A 53 -15.31 8.12 -9.43
CA LEU A 53 -14.59 6.88 -9.64
C LEU A 53 -13.11 7.05 -9.34
N PHE A 54 -12.58 6.17 -8.49
CA PHE A 54 -11.14 6.10 -8.21
C PHE A 54 -10.49 5.30 -9.34
N SER A 55 -9.49 5.88 -9.99
CA SER A 55 -8.88 5.27 -11.18
C SER A 55 -8.05 4.04 -10.85
N GLU A 56 -7.82 3.19 -11.87
CA GLU A 56 -6.89 2.06 -11.73
C GLU A 56 -5.50 2.55 -11.35
N SER A 57 -5.06 3.68 -11.90
CA SER A 57 -3.76 4.27 -11.53
C SER A 57 -3.69 4.58 -10.04
N GLY A 58 -4.77 5.09 -9.45
CA GLY A 58 -4.85 5.33 -8.02
C GLY A 58 -4.78 4.05 -7.22
N MET A 59 -5.46 2.99 -7.69
CA MET A 59 -5.41 1.69 -7.04
C MET A 59 -3.99 1.13 -7.04
N ILE A 60 -3.31 1.21 -8.17
CA ILE A 60 -1.93 0.74 -8.31
C ILE A 60 -1.00 1.56 -7.40
N GLU A 61 -1.17 2.88 -7.37
CA GLU A 61 -0.37 3.75 -6.52
C GLU A 61 -0.58 3.43 -5.05
N HIS A 62 -1.83 3.17 -4.62
CA HIS A 62 -2.14 2.75 -3.26
C HIS A 62 -1.41 1.46 -2.89
N ILE A 63 -1.43 0.46 -3.78
CA ILE A 63 -0.76 -0.82 -3.53
C ILE A 63 0.76 -0.62 -3.47
N ALA A 64 1.32 0.17 -4.37
CA ALA A 64 2.75 0.47 -4.38
C ALA A 64 3.19 1.16 -3.09
N GLN A 65 2.42 2.13 -2.62
CA GLN A 65 2.73 2.83 -1.37
C GLN A 65 2.54 1.92 -0.16
N SER A 66 1.61 0.97 -0.23
CA SER A 66 1.45 -0.04 0.82
C SER A 66 2.71 -0.90 0.95
N ALA A 67 3.33 -1.25 -0.17
CA ALA A 67 4.60 -1.97 -0.16
C ALA A 67 5.72 -1.11 0.42
N ALA A 68 5.75 0.18 0.08
CA ALA A 68 6.72 1.12 0.67
C ALA A 68 6.51 1.23 2.18
N CYS A 69 5.27 1.26 2.62
CA CYS A 69 4.92 1.32 4.05
C CYS A 69 5.42 0.08 4.79
N PHE A 70 5.28 -1.09 4.16
CA PHE A 70 5.82 -2.34 4.71
C PHE A 70 7.33 -2.22 4.96
N ALA A 71 8.07 -1.80 3.95
CA ALA A 71 9.53 -1.66 4.05
C ALA A 71 9.92 -0.60 5.08
N GLY A 72 9.26 0.56 5.04
CA GLY A 72 9.55 1.66 5.97
C GLY A 72 9.26 1.32 7.41
N TYR A 73 8.14 0.66 7.66
CA TYR A 73 7.79 0.23 9.03
C TYR A 73 8.82 -0.77 9.57
N ASN A 74 9.23 -1.74 8.75
CA ASN A 74 10.20 -2.74 9.18
C ASN A 74 11.56 -2.11 9.48
N ASP A 75 11.98 -1.12 8.71
CA ASP A 75 13.19 -0.37 9.02
C ASP A 75 13.03 0.41 10.33
N TRP A 76 11.91 1.11 10.48
CA TRP A 76 11.66 1.95 11.65
C TRP A 76 11.61 1.13 12.95
N ILE A 77 10.88 -0.01 12.96
CA ILE A 77 10.74 -0.82 14.16
C ILE A 77 12.07 -1.48 14.58
N ASN A 78 12.94 -1.73 13.60
CA ASN A 78 14.27 -2.30 13.85
C ASN A 78 15.35 -1.23 14.04
N LYS A 79 14.95 0.03 14.14
CA LYS A 79 15.86 1.17 14.37
C LYS A 79 16.94 1.28 13.29
N ARG A 80 16.57 0.96 12.05
CA ARG A 80 17.43 1.12 10.88
C ARG A 80 17.02 2.38 10.13
N PRO A 81 17.96 3.01 9.38
CA PRO A 81 17.57 4.09 8.46
C PRO A 81 16.54 3.57 7.46
N ILE A 82 15.50 4.37 7.21
CA ILE A 82 14.47 3.99 6.24
C ILE A 82 15.08 4.13 4.86
N VAL A 83 15.19 3.00 4.15
CA VAL A 83 15.80 2.92 2.83
C VAL A 83 14.71 2.96 1.76
N LEU A 84 14.94 3.77 0.73
CA LEU A 84 14.01 3.90 -0.36
C LEU A 84 13.95 2.60 -1.15
N GLY A 85 12.73 2.06 -1.32
CA GLY A 85 12.51 0.92 -2.19
C GLY A 85 11.96 1.38 -3.53
N TYR A 86 12.29 0.66 -4.59
CA TYR A 86 11.79 0.95 -5.92
C TYR A 86 10.91 -0.18 -6.40
N ILE A 87 9.74 0.18 -6.95
CA ILE A 87 8.87 -0.81 -7.60
C ILE A 87 9.53 -1.15 -8.93
N ALA A 88 10.02 -2.37 -9.06
CA ALA A 88 10.65 -2.84 -10.29
C ALA A 88 9.61 -3.33 -11.28
N GLU A 89 8.52 -3.92 -10.79
CA GLU A 89 7.50 -4.51 -11.67
C GLU A 89 6.21 -4.75 -10.90
N ILE A 90 5.09 -4.54 -11.60
CA ILE A 90 3.76 -4.95 -11.11
C ILE A 90 3.21 -5.89 -12.16
N LYS A 91 2.89 -7.12 -11.75
CA LYS A 91 2.39 -8.18 -12.65
C LYS A 91 0.98 -8.58 -12.28
N LYS A 92 0.25 -9.05 -13.28
CA LYS A 92 -1.05 -9.68 -13.12
C LYS A 92 -2.04 -8.81 -12.36
N PHE A 93 -2.00 -7.50 -12.61
CA PHE A 93 -2.98 -6.62 -12.01
C PHE A 93 -4.37 -6.95 -12.55
N ALA A 94 -5.30 -7.21 -11.63
CA ALA A 94 -6.69 -7.47 -11.97
C ALA A 94 -7.58 -6.58 -11.12
N LEU A 95 -8.47 -5.84 -11.76
CA LEU A 95 -9.48 -5.06 -11.07
C LEU A 95 -10.80 -5.83 -11.12
N GLU A 96 -11.25 -6.29 -9.95
CA GLU A 96 -12.48 -7.07 -9.82
C GLU A 96 -13.68 -6.20 -9.47
N LYS A 97 -13.44 -5.09 -8.79
CA LYS A 97 -14.50 -4.19 -8.34
C LYS A 97 -13.99 -2.76 -8.37
N PRO A 98 -14.64 -1.84 -9.09
CA PRO A 98 -14.21 -0.45 -9.08
C PRO A 98 -14.43 0.20 -7.71
N ALA A 99 -13.57 1.14 -7.38
CA ALA A 99 -13.64 1.89 -6.14
C ALA A 99 -14.18 3.30 -6.40
N HIS A 100 -14.90 3.85 -5.44
CA HIS A 100 -15.57 5.14 -5.56
C HIS A 100 -15.22 6.03 -4.37
N VAL A 101 -15.50 7.32 -4.52
CA VAL A 101 -15.40 8.28 -3.41
C VAL A 101 -16.21 7.75 -2.22
N GLY A 102 -15.61 7.79 -1.05
CA GLY A 102 -16.22 7.29 0.19
C GLY A 102 -15.89 5.85 0.50
N ASP A 103 -15.43 5.08 -0.47
CA ASP A 103 -15.00 3.71 -0.21
C ASP A 103 -13.73 3.68 0.63
N GLU A 104 -13.61 2.65 1.45
CA GLU A 104 -12.40 2.41 2.21
C GLU A 104 -11.70 1.18 1.64
N LEU A 105 -10.48 1.39 1.13
CA LEU A 105 -9.65 0.31 0.64
C LEU A 105 -8.93 -0.32 1.82
N LYS A 106 -8.87 -1.65 1.84
CA LYS A 106 -8.02 -2.38 2.78
C LYS A 106 -7.18 -3.34 1.99
N SER A 107 -5.86 -3.20 2.09
CA SER A 107 -4.92 -4.00 1.31
C SER A 107 -4.05 -4.86 2.21
N SER A 108 -3.87 -6.10 1.78
CA SER A 108 -2.98 -7.05 2.43
C SER A 108 -1.88 -7.43 1.44
N LEU A 109 -0.63 -7.22 1.85
CA LEU A 109 0.52 -7.60 1.04
C LEU A 109 1.32 -8.62 1.83
N THR A 110 1.70 -9.72 1.17
CA THR A 110 2.42 -10.83 1.81
C THR A 110 3.65 -11.18 0.99
N VAL A 111 4.79 -11.30 1.67
CA VAL A 111 6.05 -11.68 1.02
C VAL A 111 5.95 -13.11 0.52
N VAL A 112 6.27 -13.30 -0.75
CA VAL A 112 6.37 -14.63 -1.39
C VAL A 112 7.81 -15.09 -1.39
N SER A 113 8.74 -14.19 -1.70
CA SER A 113 10.16 -14.50 -1.67
C SER A 113 10.97 -13.22 -1.45
N ASN A 114 12.15 -13.37 -0.90
CA ASN A 114 13.05 -12.27 -0.64
C ASN A 114 14.48 -12.77 -0.81
N ALA A 115 15.14 -12.30 -1.87
CA ALA A 115 16.50 -12.69 -2.19
C ALA A 115 17.20 -11.59 -2.96
N MET A 116 18.49 -11.37 -2.67
CA MET A 116 19.36 -10.46 -3.43
C MET A 116 18.77 -9.04 -3.59
N ASN A 117 18.21 -8.50 -2.51
CA ASN A 117 17.58 -7.17 -2.47
C ASN A 117 16.30 -7.08 -3.30
N ILE A 118 15.75 -8.20 -3.75
CA ILE A 118 14.47 -8.24 -4.46
C ILE A 118 13.46 -8.94 -3.58
N THR A 119 12.34 -8.26 -3.31
CA THR A 119 11.23 -8.81 -2.55
C THR A 119 10.04 -8.94 -3.48
N LEU A 120 9.47 -10.15 -3.53
CA LEU A 120 8.22 -10.41 -4.26
C LEU A 120 7.08 -10.49 -3.26
N MET A 121 5.99 -9.79 -3.54
CA MET A 121 4.81 -9.80 -2.68
C MET A 121 3.55 -10.05 -3.49
N ASN A 122 2.61 -10.77 -2.89
CA ASN A 122 1.24 -10.82 -3.39
C ASN A 122 0.44 -9.72 -2.71
N ALA A 123 -0.37 -9.00 -3.48
CA ALA A 123 -1.20 -7.93 -2.97
C ALA A 123 -2.67 -8.19 -3.29
N GLU A 124 -3.53 -7.97 -2.29
CA GLU A 124 -4.97 -8.03 -2.45
C GLU A 124 -5.60 -6.83 -1.77
N THR A 125 -6.50 -6.16 -2.48
CA THR A 125 -7.25 -5.01 -1.95
C THR A 125 -8.72 -5.37 -1.87
N THR A 126 -9.34 -5.11 -0.73
CA THR A 126 -10.77 -5.34 -0.53
C THR A 126 -11.51 -4.03 -0.27
N ILE A 127 -12.79 -4.03 -0.60
CA ILE A 127 -13.75 -2.97 -0.26
C ILE A 127 -14.93 -3.67 0.40
N ASN A 128 -15.25 -3.31 1.64
CA ASN A 128 -16.32 -3.96 2.42
C ASN A 128 -16.17 -5.49 2.44
N GLY A 129 -14.93 -5.98 2.58
CA GLY A 129 -14.64 -7.40 2.63
C GLY A 129 -14.67 -8.13 1.31
N GLN A 130 -14.97 -7.45 0.20
CA GLN A 130 -15.00 -8.06 -1.13
C GLN A 130 -13.73 -7.72 -1.91
N LEU A 131 -13.16 -8.69 -2.60
CA LEU A 131 -11.95 -8.48 -3.39
C LEU A 131 -12.22 -7.44 -4.49
N ALA A 132 -11.42 -6.38 -4.50
CA ALA A 132 -11.53 -5.31 -5.49
C ALA A 132 -10.38 -5.34 -6.48
N ALA A 133 -9.17 -5.69 -6.04
CA ALA A 133 -8.00 -5.72 -6.91
C ALA A 133 -6.96 -6.69 -6.36
N SER A 134 -6.12 -7.22 -7.25
CA SER A 134 -4.99 -8.05 -6.87
C SER A 134 -3.85 -7.86 -7.86
N CYS A 135 -2.64 -8.13 -7.40
CA CYS A 135 -1.47 -8.12 -8.26
C CYS A 135 -0.28 -8.77 -7.56
N LYS A 136 0.81 -8.89 -8.29
CA LYS A 136 2.11 -9.26 -7.74
C LYS A 136 3.05 -8.08 -7.89
N ILE A 137 3.82 -7.79 -6.85
CA ILE A 137 4.75 -6.67 -6.82
C ILE A 137 6.16 -7.20 -6.65
N LYS A 138 7.08 -6.68 -7.46
CA LYS A 138 8.50 -6.88 -7.30
C LYS A 138 9.11 -5.55 -6.84
N ILE A 139 9.76 -5.58 -5.67
CA ILE A 139 10.38 -4.41 -5.08
C ILE A 139 11.89 -4.64 -5.07
N PHE A 140 12.63 -3.63 -5.54
CA PHE A 140 14.08 -3.60 -5.42
C PHE A 140 14.44 -2.66 -4.27
N MET A 141 15.14 -3.17 -3.26
CA MET A 141 15.57 -2.38 -2.12
C MET A 141 17.02 -1.97 -2.30
N GLU A 142 17.34 -0.72 -2.01
CA GLU A 142 18.71 -0.28 -2.03
C GLU A 142 19.55 -1.06 -1.01
N LYS A 143 20.78 -1.33 -1.38
CA LYS A 143 21.72 -2.03 -0.52
C LYS A 143 22.07 -1.14 0.66
N ARG A 144 21.95 -1.70 1.85
CA ARG A 144 22.32 -1.02 3.09
C ARG A 144 23.80 -1.07 3.35
#